data_ea8b18b422ce9cd34861a499afad501c
#
_entry.id   ea8b18b422ce9cd34861a499afad501c
#
_cell.length_a   1.000
_cell.length_b   1.000
_cell.length_c   1.000
_cell.angle_alpha   90.00
_cell.angle_beta   90.00
_cell.angle_gamma   90.00
#
_symmetry.space_group_name_H-M   'P 1'
#
loop_
_entity.id
_entity.type
_entity.pdbx_description
1 polymer ?
#
loop_
_entity_poly.entity_id
_entity_poly.type
_entity_poly.pdbx_seq_one_letter_code
_entity_poly.pdbx_strand_id
1 'polypeptide(L)' 'LYTLSLHDALPISLLEPYQINQSLVEAAKKDVLVMHCLPAHREVEITSEVLEGKHSIVFDQAENRLHLQKALLETLLA' A
#
# COMPACT_ATOMS: atom_id res chain seq x y z
N LEU A 1 -14.18 7.39 4.19
CA LEU A 1 -14.33 7.37 3.63
C LEU A 1 -14.60 7.72 3.23
N TYR A 2 -14.70 7.78 2.95
CA TYR A 2 -14.95 8.01 2.13
C TYR A 2 -15.05 8.55 1.64
N THR A 3 -14.78 8.65 1.51
CA THR A 3 -15.07 9.23 0.77
C THR A 3 -15.12 9.43 -0.16
N LEU A 4 -15.12 8.99 -0.34
CA LEU A 4 -15.39 9.16 -1.26
C LEU A 4 -15.38 9.62 -2.25
N SER A 5 -15.74 9.16 -2.39
CA SER A 5 -16.29 9.87 -3.55
C SER A 5 -15.46 11.05 -4.01
N LEU A 6 -14.71 11.58 -3.15
CA LEU A 6 -13.84 12.69 -3.50
C LEU A 6 -12.84 12.28 -4.58
N HIS A 7 -12.21 11.13 -4.42
CA HIS A 7 -11.29 10.69 -5.45
C HIS A 7 -12.02 10.23 -6.71
N ASP A 8 -13.30 9.89 -6.58
CA ASP A 8 -14.12 9.60 -7.76
C ASP A 8 -14.30 10.85 -8.61
N ALA A 9 -14.28 12.02 -8.00
CA ALA A 9 -14.40 13.26 -8.70
C ALA A 9 -13.11 13.72 -9.37
N LEU A 10 -11.99 13.13 -8.99
CA LEU A 10 -10.70 13.46 -9.57
C LEU A 10 -10.41 12.55 -10.77
N PRO A 11 -10.03 13.11 -11.91
CA PRO A 11 -9.62 12.27 -13.04
C PRO A 11 -8.45 11.38 -12.66
N ILE A 12 -8.62 10.10 -12.85
CA ILE A 12 -7.56 9.11 -12.57
C ILE A 12 -6.31 9.44 -13.37
N SER A 13 -6.48 9.98 -14.57
CA SER A 13 -5.36 10.35 -15.42
C SER A 13 -4.43 11.38 -14.80
N LEU A 14 -4.93 12.21 -13.88
CA LEU A 14 -4.08 13.16 -13.17
C LEU A 14 -3.18 12.50 -12.15
N LEU A 15 -3.57 11.32 -11.67
CA LEU A 15 -2.82 10.58 -10.65
C LEU A 15 -1.86 9.57 -11.26
N GLU A 16 -2.04 9.23 -12.53
CA GLU A 16 -1.25 8.23 -13.21
C GLU A 16 0.26 8.47 -13.13
N PRO A 17 0.77 9.70 -13.29
CA PRO A 17 2.21 9.95 -13.17
C PRO A 17 2.79 9.64 -11.80
N TYR A 18 1.95 9.52 -10.79
CA TYR A 18 2.38 9.25 -9.41
C TYR A 18 2.23 7.79 -9.01
N GLN A 19 1.84 6.94 -9.97
CA GLN A 19 1.67 5.52 -9.74
C GLN A 19 3.01 4.85 -9.40
N ILE A 20 2.98 3.93 -8.43
CA ILE A 20 4.14 3.08 -8.16
C ILE A 20 4.07 1.90 -9.10
N ASN A 21 5.04 1.84 -10.00
CA ASN A 21 5.11 0.80 -11.03
C ASN A 21 6.48 0.13 -11.01
N GLN A 22 6.65 -0.88 -11.84
CA GLN A 22 7.89 -1.66 -11.88
C GLN A 22 9.09 -0.79 -12.26
N SER A 23 8.93 0.16 -13.17
CA SER A 23 10.02 1.05 -13.57
C SER A 23 10.54 1.86 -12.39
N LEU A 24 9.63 2.37 -11.56
CA LEU A 24 10.02 3.14 -10.38
C LEU A 24 10.76 2.27 -9.38
N VAL A 25 10.25 1.07 -9.14
CA VAL A 25 10.86 0.12 -8.20
C VAL A 25 12.26 -0.27 -8.67
N GLU A 26 12.43 -0.50 -9.97
CA GLU A 26 13.73 -0.86 -10.53
C GLU A 26 14.74 0.28 -10.46
N ALA A 27 14.27 1.51 -10.42
CA ALA A 27 15.14 2.68 -10.27
C ALA A 27 15.62 2.87 -8.83
N ALA A 28 14.99 2.22 -7.88
CA ALA A 28 15.36 2.29 -6.47
C ALA A 28 16.49 1.30 -6.16
N LYS A 29 16.96 1.28 -4.92
CA LYS A 29 18.00 0.34 -4.50
C LYS A 29 17.49 -1.10 -4.61
N LYS A 30 18.43 -2.04 -4.76
CA LYS A 30 18.07 -3.46 -4.91
C LYS A 30 17.27 -4.02 -3.74
N ASP A 31 17.49 -3.50 -2.55
CA ASP A 31 16.85 -3.96 -1.33
C ASP A 31 15.63 -3.13 -0.95
N VAL A 32 15.10 -2.35 -1.89
CA VAL A 32 13.91 -1.54 -1.64
C VAL A 32 12.74 -2.42 -1.21
N LEU A 33 11.98 -1.92 -0.25
CA LEU A 33 10.76 -2.56 0.20
C LEU A 33 9.57 -1.69 -0.19
N VAL A 34 8.51 -2.35 -0.67
CA VAL A 34 7.28 -1.67 -1.06
C VAL A 34 6.23 -1.94 0.00
N MET A 35 5.62 -0.88 0.48
CA MET A 35 4.61 -0.94 1.53
C MET A 35 3.34 -0.23 1.06
N HIS A 36 2.21 -0.65 1.58
CA HIS A 36 0.92 -0.02 1.30
C HIS A 36 -0.04 -0.38 2.43
N CYS A 37 -0.78 0.60 2.89
CA CYS A 37 -1.67 0.39 4.04
C CYS A 37 -2.97 -0.34 3.69
N LEU A 38 -3.21 -0.60 2.40
CA LEU A 38 -4.41 -1.26 1.93
C LEU A 38 -5.70 -0.61 2.45
N PRO A 39 -6.81 -0.70 1.71
CA PRO A 39 -6.92 -1.38 0.42
C PRO A 39 -6.20 -0.63 -0.69
N ALA A 40 -5.72 -1.35 -1.70
CA ALA A 40 -5.02 -0.78 -2.82
C ALA A 40 -5.91 -0.78 -4.06
N HIS A 41 -5.83 0.30 -4.83
CA HIS A 41 -6.49 0.38 -6.14
C HIS A 41 -5.46 0.01 -7.19
N ARG A 42 -5.47 -1.28 -7.59
CA ARG A 42 -4.50 -1.81 -8.53
C ARG A 42 -4.56 -1.06 -9.86
N GLU A 43 -3.39 -0.83 -10.42
CA GLU A 43 -3.22 -0.11 -11.70
C GLU A 43 -3.61 1.37 -11.62
N VAL A 44 -3.94 1.88 -10.46
CA VAL A 44 -4.20 3.30 -10.23
C VAL A 44 -3.03 3.91 -9.47
N GLU A 45 -2.88 3.56 -8.20
CA GLU A 45 -1.81 4.10 -7.35
C GLU A 45 -0.61 3.17 -7.27
N ILE A 46 -0.82 1.88 -7.53
CA ILE A 46 0.22 0.86 -7.51
C ILE A 46 -0.18 -0.25 -8.48
N THR A 47 0.77 -0.75 -9.25
CA THR A 47 0.48 -1.83 -10.17
C THR A 47 0.41 -3.17 -9.44
N SER A 48 -0.37 -4.11 -10.01
CA SER A 48 -0.43 -5.46 -9.46
C SER A 48 0.94 -6.12 -9.45
N GLU A 49 1.75 -5.86 -10.46
CA GLU A 49 3.10 -6.40 -10.56
C GLU A 49 3.95 -6.01 -9.38
N VAL A 50 3.89 -4.74 -8.96
CA VAL A 50 4.64 -4.25 -7.81
C VAL A 50 4.04 -4.76 -6.51
N LEU A 51 2.71 -4.70 -6.39
CA LEU A 51 2.01 -5.08 -5.17
C LEU A 51 2.29 -6.54 -4.80
N GLU A 52 2.39 -7.42 -5.78
CA GLU A 52 2.63 -8.84 -5.56
C GLU A 52 4.05 -9.26 -5.93
N GLY A 53 4.94 -8.29 -6.16
CA GLY A 53 6.31 -8.55 -6.53
C GLY A 53 7.21 -8.89 -5.35
N LYS A 54 8.47 -9.20 -5.67
CA LYS A 54 9.43 -9.66 -4.66
C LYS A 54 9.82 -8.60 -3.64
N HIS A 55 9.59 -7.32 -3.95
CA HIS A 55 9.91 -6.22 -3.04
C HIS A 55 8.76 -5.86 -2.12
N SER A 56 7.57 -6.41 -2.37
CA SER A 56 6.38 -6.07 -1.62
C SER A 56 6.34 -6.81 -0.29
N ILE A 57 6.13 -6.06 0.80
CA ILE A 57 5.89 -6.63 2.11
C ILE A 57 4.50 -6.20 2.61
N VAL A 58 3.61 -5.88 1.67
CA VAL A 58 2.30 -5.31 1.96
C VAL A 58 1.48 -6.23 2.86
N PHE A 59 1.51 -7.54 2.59
CA PHE A 59 0.71 -8.49 3.36
C PHE A 59 1.32 -8.76 4.73
N ASP A 60 2.64 -8.78 4.85
CA ASP A 60 3.31 -8.86 6.15
C ASP A 60 3.00 -7.61 6.98
N GLN A 61 2.98 -6.46 6.34
CA GLN A 61 2.62 -5.20 6.98
C GLN A 61 1.19 -5.26 7.53
N ALA A 62 0.25 -5.77 6.74
CA ALA A 62 -1.14 -5.87 7.16
C ALA A 62 -1.29 -6.83 8.35
N GLU A 63 -0.59 -7.94 8.31
CA GLU A 63 -0.62 -8.92 9.40
C GLU A 63 -0.01 -8.33 10.68
N ASN A 64 1.10 -7.63 10.58
CA ASN A 64 1.76 -7.03 11.73
C ASN A 64 0.92 -5.97 12.42
N ARG A 65 0.06 -5.31 11.67
CA ARG A 65 -0.88 -4.36 12.26
C ARG A 65 -1.83 -5.08 13.23
N LEU A 66 -2.29 -6.26 12.85
CA LEU A 66 -3.14 -7.08 13.72
C LEU A 66 -2.40 -7.46 15.01
N HIS A 67 -1.17 -7.94 14.87
CA HIS A 67 -0.38 -8.37 16.03
C HIS A 67 -0.08 -7.22 16.97
N LEU A 68 0.28 -6.06 16.43
CA LEU A 68 0.55 -4.89 17.25
C LEU A 68 -0.69 -4.43 18.02
N GLN A 69 -1.81 -4.35 17.32
CA GLN A 69 -3.07 -3.92 17.96
C GLN A 69 -3.52 -4.90 19.03
N LYS A 70 -3.35 -6.19 18.79
CA LYS A 70 -3.67 -7.22 19.79
C LYS A 70 -2.81 -7.04 21.03
N ALA A 71 -1.51 -6.85 20.85
CA ALA A 71 -0.58 -6.66 21.97
C ALA A 71 -0.93 -5.40 22.77
N LEU A 72 -1.30 -4.32 22.09
CA LEU A 72 -1.72 -3.09 22.76
C LEU A 72 -2.97 -3.30 23.60
N LEU A 73 -3.96 -3.99 23.04
CA LEU A 73 -5.20 -4.26 23.77
C LEU A 73 -4.93 -5.14 24.99
N GLU A 74 -4.10 -6.15 24.86
CA GLU A 74 -3.73 -7.00 25.99
C GLU A 74 -3.04 -6.20 27.10
N THR A 75 -2.16 -5.28 26.71
CA THR A 75 -1.44 -4.44 27.66
C THR A 75 -2.36 -3.46 28.37
N LEU A 76 -3.26 -2.82 27.62
CA LEU A 76 -4.12 -1.77 28.16
C LEU A 76 -5.28 -2.32 28.99
N LEU A 77 -5.76 -3.51 28.67
CA LEU A 77 -6.92 -4.11 29.33
C LEU A 77 -6.55 -5.14 30.38
N ALA A 78 -5.30 -5.44 30.54
CA ALA A 78 -4.83 -6.44 31.53
C ALA A 78 -4.96 -5.93 32.97
#